data_545df1ea56255db00868a44b2f7080fa
#
_entry.id   545df1ea56255db00868a44b2f7080fa
#
_cell.length_a   1.000
_cell.length_b   1.000
_cell.length_c   1.000
_cell.angle_alpha   90.00
_cell.angle_beta   90.00
_cell.angle_gamma   90.00
#
_symmetry.space_group_name_H-M   'P 1'
#
loop_
_entity.id
_entity.type
_entity.pdbx_description
1 polymer ?
#
loop_
_entity_poly.entity_id
_entity_poly.type
_entity_poly.pdbx_seq_one_letter_code
_entity_poly.pdbx_strand_id
1 'polypeptide(L)'
;MSTDFTVAPAPASTAPVSVPPQQPLGRIPVSDVRPCVDHGTRPAKSVVAEPFTVTAEVFREGHDAVNATLVLTDPDGVEQHLPMTCTNPGLSLWEVEVVADREGLWHYRVEGWSHPWGTWVHDAGIKIPADIDADLMREEGAIVLDRAAAEPFRDEGGRTSLRQAAAVLRDLTGHQATAALHLVTTGPAAAELEARPLRELVTPSTDLPLLVERELALAGSWYEIFPRSEGAYLDEETGRWVSGTLRTAAPRPPAIAGRGFALV
;
A
#
# COMPACT_ATOMS: atom_id res chain seq x y z
N MET A 1 15.01 45.40 48.21
CA MET A 1 13.84 45.53 47.32
C MET A 1 13.82 44.34 46.40
N SER A 2 12.99 43.35 46.75
CA SER A 2 12.85 42.12 45.96
C SER A 2 11.62 42.29 45.06
N THR A 3 11.79 42.30 43.75
CA THR A 3 10.67 42.38 42.81
C THR A 3 10.25 40.98 42.44
N ASP A 4 9.16 40.51 43.05
CA ASP A 4 8.48 39.28 42.65
C ASP A 4 7.83 39.47 41.25
N PHE A 5 8.34 38.74 40.29
CA PHE A 5 7.67 38.59 38.97
C PHE A 5 6.66 37.45 39.05
N THR A 6 5.40 37.76 39.19
CA THR A 6 4.30 36.82 39.07
C THR A 6 4.04 36.59 37.56
N VAL A 7 4.45 35.43 37.04
CA VAL A 7 4.10 35.01 35.70
C VAL A 7 2.66 34.52 35.68
N ALA A 8 1.80 35.20 34.92
CA ALA A 8 0.44 34.75 34.70
C ALA A 8 0.41 33.45 33.85
N PRO A 9 -0.45 32.48 34.20
CA PRO A 9 -0.55 31.24 33.39
C PRO A 9 -1.13 31.56 32.03
N ALA A 10 -0.49 31.03 30.99
CA ALA A 10 -0.98 31.11 29.62
C ALA A 10 -2.37 30.45 29.50
N PRO A 11 -3.31 31.01 28.72
CA PRO A 11 -4.62 30.40 28.53
C PRO A 11 -4.46 29.04 27.84
N ALA A 12 -5.05 28.00 28.44
CA ALA A 12 -5.10 26.68 27.85
C ALA A 12 -5.89 26.75 26.51
N SER A 13 -5.23 26.46 25.41
CA SER A 13 -5.88 26.37 24.12
C SER A 13 -6.80 25.15 24.12
N THR A 14 -8.09 25.36 24.24
CA THR A 14 -9.15 24.34 24.06
C THR A 14 -9.58 24.28 22.61
N ALA A 15 -8.63 24.12 21.66
CA ALA A 15 -9.02 23.74 20.33
C ALA A 15 -9.65 22.34 20.38
N PRO A 16 -10.87 22.14 19.84
CA PRO A 16 -11.47 20.81 19.82
C PRO A 16 -10.55 19.87 19.03
N VAL A 17 -10.17 18.76 19.66
CA VAL A 17 -9.51 17.67 18.97
C VAL A 17 -10.50 17.18 17.91
N SER A 18 -10.23 17.46 16.65
CA SER A 18 -11.00 16.91 15.55
C SER A 18 -10.76 15.40 15.52
N VAL A 19 -11.74 14.64 16.01
CA VAL A 19 -11.74 13.19 15.83
C VAL A 19 -11.90 12.96 14.33
N PRO A 20 -10.96 12.26 13.67
CA PRO A 20 -11.13 11.93 12.26
C PRO A 20 -12.43 11.15 12.08
N PRO A 21 -13.13 11.30 10.93
CA PRO A 21 -14.37 10.57 10.70
C PRO A 21 -14.08 9.08 10.83
N GLN A 22 -14.78 8.43 11.76
CA GLN A 22 -14.68 6.98 11.94
C GLN A 22 -15.22 6.33 10.67
N GLN A 23 -14.36 5.64 9.93
CA GLN A 23 -14.81 4.80 8.84
C GLN A 23 -15.68 3.66 9.41
N PRO A 24 -16.77 3.29 8.72
CA PRO A 24 -17.52 2.12 9.12
C PRO A 24 -16.60 0.91 9.08
N LEU A 25 -16.47 0.21 10.20
CA LEU A 25 -15.74 -1.04 10.28
C LEU A 25 -16.42 -2.07 9.38
N GLY A 26 -15.74 -2.48 8.31
CA GLY A 26 -16.18 -3.60 7.49
C GLY A 26 -16.02 -4.94 8.20
N ARG A 27 -16.48 -6.01 7.54
CA ARG A 27 -16.37 -7.37 8.10
C ARG A 27 -14.93 -7.88 8.15
N ILE A 28 -14.04 -7.32 7.36
CA ILE A 28 -12.60 -7.60 7.35
C ILE A 28 -11.88 -6.32 7.76
N PRO A 29 -11.58 -6.12 9.06
CA PRO A 29 -10.87 -4.93 9.51
C PRO A 29 -9.50 -4.80 8.84
N VAL A 30 -9.19 -3.57 8.43
CA VAL A 30 -7.88 -3.14 7.95
C VAL A 30 -7.39 -2.04 8.89
N SER A 31 -6.28 -2.25 9.55
CA SER A 31 -5.68 -1.32 10.51
C SER A 31 -4.20 -1.12 10.25
N ASP A 32 -3.63 -0.13 10.90
CA ASP A 32 -2.20 0.19 10.89
C ASP A 32 -1.55 0.23 9.49
N VAL A 33 -2.26 0.81 8.51
CA VAL A 33 -1.70 0.98 7.15
C VAL A 33 -0.52 1.92 7.20
N ARG A 34 0.64 1.46 6.74
CA ARG A 34 1.89 2.24 6.73
C ARG A 34 2.56 2.23 5.35
N PRO A 35 3.29 3.32 5.02
CA PRO A 35 3.52 4.52 5.81
C PRO A 35 2.27 5.39 5.95
N CYS A 36 2.07 6.05 7.08
CA CYS A 36 0.96 6.97 7.33
C CYS A 36 1.50 8.19 8.06
N VAL A 37 1.48 9.35 7.40
CA VAL A 37 2.03 10.60 7.95
C VAL A 37 0.89 11.48 8.44
N ASP A 38 0.98 11.90 9.70
CA ASP A 38 0.01 12.79 10.34
C ASP A 38 -1.44 12.31 10.13
N HIS A 39 -1.69 11.01 10.43
CA HIS A 39 -2.98 10.33 10.26
C HIS A 39 -3.54 10.40 8.82
N GLY A 40 -2.67 10.41 7.81
CA GLY A 40 -3.04 10.47 6.41
C GLY A 40 -3.38 11.87 5.88
N THR A 41 -3.21 12.91 6.70
CA THR A 41 -3.43 14.31 6.27
C THR A 41 -2.27 14.88 5.46
N ARG A 42 -1.09 14.25 5.56
CA ARG A 42 0.10 14.61 4.79
C ARG A 42 0.59 13.42 3.98
N PRO A 43 1.16 13.65 2.79
CA PRO A 43 1.70 12.58 1.98
C PRO A 43 2.93 11.95 2.62
N ALA A 44 3.02 10.63 2.56
CA ALA A 44 4.29 9.93 2.62
C ALA A 44 5.13 10.36 1.41
N LYS A 45 6.45 10.17 1.47
CA LYS A 45 7.36 10.58 0.40
C LYS A 45 8.15 9.40 -0.13
N SER A 46 8.36 9.42 -1.44
CA SER A 46 9.27 8.56 -2.18
C SER A 46 9.85 9.34 -3.36
N VAL A 47 10.79 8.77 -4.08
CA VAL A 47 11.25 9.28 -5.36
C VAL A 47 10.96 8.28 -6.47
N VAL A 48 11.03 8.74 -7.72
CA VAL A 48 10.86 7.85 -8.89
C VAL A 48 11.85 6.68 -8.81
N ALA A 49 11.35 5.47 -9.09
CA ALA A 49 12.10 4.21 -9.06
C ALA A 49 12.62 3.77 -7.68
N GLU A 50 12.27 4.45 -6.60
CA GLU A 50 12.59 4.02 -5.23
C GLU A 50 11.57 2.97 -4.78
N PRO A 51 12.01 1.76 -4.37
CA PRO A 51 11.11 0.80 -3.76
C PRO A 51 10.70 1.26 -2.35
N PHE A 52 9.42 1.17 -2.04
CA PHE A 52 8.91 1.37 -0.69
C PHE A 52 7.92 0.28 -0.31
N THR A 53 7.90 -0.06 0.96
CA THR A 53 7.04 -1.11 1.47
C THR A 53 5.77 -0.52 2.06
N VAL A 54 4.61 -1.04 1.65
CA VAL A 54 3.33 -0.79 2.30
C VAL A 54 2.98 -1.99 3.17
N THR A 55 2.64 -1.71 4.44
CA THR A 55 2.20 -2.73 5.40
C THR A 55 0.82 -2.42 5.93
N ALA A 56 0.09 -3.45 6.37
CA ALA A 56 -1.19 -3.30 7.05
C ALA A 56 -1.46 -4.53 7.93
N GLU A 57 -2.28 -4.34 8.95
CA GLU A 57 -2.89 -5.46 9.67
C GLU A 57 -4.26 -5.75 9.07
N VAL A 58 -4.46 -6.99 8.58
CA VAL A 58 -5.73 -7.44 8.01
C VAL A 58 -6.13 -8.76 8.66
N PHE A 59 -7.28 -8.78 9.31
CA PHE A 59 -7.74 -9.92 10.09
C PHE A 59 -9.25 -10.06 10.08
N ARG A 60 -9.72 -11.19 10.59
CA ARG A 60 -11.12 -11.44 10.91
C ARG A 60 -11.23 -12.38 12.09
N GLU A 61 -12.40 -12.40 12.71
CA GLU A 61 -12.76 -13.44 13.68
C GLU A 61 -12.98 -14.80 13.01
N GLY A 62 -12.70 -15.89 13.72
CA GLY A 62 -12.87 -17.26 13.24
C GLY A 62 -11.64 -17.80 12.50
N HIS A 63 -11.86 -18.85 11.71
CA HIS A 63 -10.81 -19.61 11.04
C HIS A 63 -10.79 -19.43 9.52
N ASP A 64 -11.74 -18.67 8.97
CA ASP A 64 -11.80 -18.45 7.53
C ASP A 64 -10.61 -17.62 7.06
N ALA A 65 -10.08 -17.99 5.92
CA ALA A 65 -8.95 -17.27 5.31
C ALA A 65 -9.34 -15.85 4.92
N VAL A 66 -8.41 -14.94 5.18
CA VAL A 66 -8.44 -13.57 4.67
C VAL A 66 -7.27 -13.35 3.71
N ASN A 67 -7.37 -12.30 2.93
CA ASN A 67 -6.26 -11.87 2.10
C ASN A 67 -6.31 -10.34 1.98
N ALA A 68 -5.24 -9.74 1.47
CA ALA A 68 -5.10 -8.30 1.32
C ALA A 68 -4.61 -7.93 -0.09
N THR A 69 -5.08 -6.79 -0.57
CA THR A 69 -4.65 -6.21 -1.85
C THR A 69 -4.34 -4.74 -1.63
N LEU A 70 -3.17 -4.30 -2.07
CA LEU A 70 -2.89 -2.88 -2.18
C LEU A 70 -3.47 -2.36 -3.49
N VAL A 71 -4.23 -1.28 -3.41
CA VAL A 71 -4.66 -0.50 -4.57
C VAL A 71 -3.80 0.75 -4.61
N LEU A 72 -2.95 0.85 -5.62
CA LEU A 72 -2.08 1.98 -5.87
C LEU A 72 -2.66 2.79 -7.03
N THR A 73 -2.99 4.06 -6.79
CA THR A 73 -3.58 4.97 -7.78
C THR A 73 -2.53 5.98 -8.21
N ASP A 74 -2.26 6.04 -9.49
CA ASP A 74 -1.29 6.96 -10.06
C ASP A 74 -1.85 8.41 -10.18
N PRO A 75 -1.02 9.41 -10.55
CA PRO A 75 -1.47 10.79 -10.70
C PRO A 75 -2.56 11.01 -11.77
N ASP A 76 -2.72 10.08 -12.72
CA ASP A 76 -3.75 10.12 -13.76
C ASP A 76 -5.04 9.40 -13.32
N GLY A 77 -5.06 8.81 -12.11
CA GLY A 77 -6.20 8.11 -11.56
C GLY A 77 -6.31 6.63 -12.00
N VAL A 78 -5.23 6.06 -12.55
CA VAL A 78 -5.20 4.65 -12.94
C VAL A 78 -4.86 3.79 -11.72
N GLU A 79 -5.71 2.81 -11.43
CA GLU A 79 -5.52 1.90 -10.31
C GLU A 79 -4.73 0.65 -10.72
N GLN A 80 -3.78 0.28 -9.87
CA GLN A 80 -3.08 -0.99 -9.92
C GLN A 80 -3.43 -1.80 -8.67
N HIS A 81 -3.83 -3.06 -8.84
CA HIS A 81 -4.17 -3.97 -7.76
C HIS A 81 -3.01 -4.94 -7.54
N LEU A 82 -2.33 -4.81 -6.41
CA LEU A 82 -1.13 -5.57 -6.08
C LEU A 82 -1.43 -6.52 -4.91
N PRO A 83 -1.27 -7.84 -5.07
CA PRO A 83 -1.46 -8.77 -3.96
C PRO A 83 -0.45 -8.50 -2.85
N MET A 84 -0.90 -8.52 -1.61
CA MET A 84 -0.03 -8.44 -0.44
C MET A 84 0.29 -9.83 0.09
N THR A 85 1.44 -9.96 0.75
CA THR A 85 1.89 -11.21 1.38
C THR A 85 1.74 -11.11 2.89
N CYS A 86 1.16 -12.13 3.53
CA CYS A 86 1.14 -12.23 4.99
C CYS A 86 2.51 -12.66 5.49
N THR A 87 3.28 -11.73 6.05
CA THR A 87 4.64 -11.98 6.55
C THR A 87 4.67 -12.39 8.00
N ASN A 88 3.64 -12.05 8.76
CA ASN A 88 3.49 -12.50 10.15
C ASN A 88 2.03 -12.88 10.46
N PRO A 89 1.65 -14.15 10.30
CA PRO A 89 0.28 -14.59 10.59
C PRO A 89 -0.17 -14.35 12.04
N GLY A 90 0.76 -14.43 13.00
CA GLY A 90 0.46 -14.21 14.43
C GLY A 90 0.09 -12.77 14.75
N LEU A 91 0.53 -11.81 13.94
CA LEU A 91 0.17 -10.40 14.03
C LEU A 91 -0.77 -9.94 12.92
N SER A 92 -1.19 -10.86 12.06
CA SER A 92 -1.99 -10.54 10.87
C SER A 92 -1.37 -9.45 9.98
N LEU A 93 -0.03 -9.42 9.92
CA LEU A 93 0.74 -8.42 9.20
C LEU A 93 0.91 -8.81 7.75
N TRP A 94 0.52 -7.90 6.87
CA TRP A 94 0.60 -8.01 5.42
C TRP A 94 1.51 -6.94 4.86
N GLU A 95 2.24 -7.28 3.80
CA GLU A 95 3.14 -6.32 3.15
C GLU A 95 3.23 -6.53 1.64
N VAL A 96 3.57 -5.45 0.95
CA VAL A 96 3.93 -5.45 -0.47
C VAL A 96 4.94 -4.33 -0.73
N GLU A 97 5.95 -4.62 -1.54
CA GLU A 97 6.87 -3.61 -2.05
C GLU A 97 6.35 -3.06 -3.37
N VAL A 98 6.41 -1.75 -3.53
CA VAL A 98 5.96 -1.02 -4.71
C VAL A 98 7.01 -0.03 -5.18
N VAL A 99 6.96 0.28 -6.46
CA VAL A 99 7.84 1.26 -7.11
C VAL A 99 6.96 2.19 -7.95
N ALA A 100 7.05 3.49 -7.69
CA ALA A 100 6.39 4.49 -8.54
C ALA A 100 7.26 4.82 -9.75
N ASP A 101 6.68 4.85 -10.94
CA ASP A 101 7.39 5.03 -12.21
C ASP A 101 7.53 6.49 -12.66
N ARG A 102 6.84 7.43 -11.99
CA ARG A 102 6.85 8.86 -12.33
C ARG A 102 6.54 9.76 -11.14
N GLU A 103 6.95 11.01 -11.26
CA GLU A 103 6.67 12.07 -10.29
C GLU A 103 5.16 12.36 -10.21
N GLY A 104 4.70 12.82 -9.05
CA GLY A 104 3.35 13.30 -8.84
C GLY A 104 2.75 12.88 -7.52
N LEU A 105 1.49 13.22 -7.34
CA LEU A 105 0.71 12.82 -6.17
C LEU A 105 -0.02 11.50 -6.48
N TRP A 106 0.44 10.46 -5.86
CA TRP A 106 -0.15 9.12 -5.87
C TRP A 106 -1.03 8.93 -4.65
N HIS A 107 -1.89 7.92 -4.68
CA HIS A 107 -2.66 7.48 -3.53
C HIS A 107 -2.57 5.97 -3.39
N TYR A 108 -2.73 5.48 -2.18
CA TYR A 108 -2.83 4.04 -1.94
C TYR A 108 -3.80 3.74 -0.80
N ARG A 109 -4.46 2.59 -0.91
CA ARG A 109 -5.29 2.00 0.13
C ARG A 109 -5.06 0.50 0.16
N VAL A 110 -5.34 -0.10 1.30
CA VAL A 110 -5.34 -1.55 1.45
C VAL A 110 -6.78 -2.04 1.50
N GLU A 111 -7.08 -3.06 0.74
CA GLU A 111 -8.36 -3.75 0.75
C GLU A 111 -8.19 -5.12 1.38
N GLY A 112 -8.77 -5.30 2.57
CA GLY A 112 -8.91 -6.60 3.22
C GLY A 112 -10.14 -7.33 2.69
N TRP A 113 -10.05 -8.63 2.44
CA TRP A 113 -11.16 -9.41 1.91
C TRP A 113 -11.17 -10.86 2.37
N SER A 114 -12.37 -11.46 2.45
CA SER A 114 -12.55 -12.87 2.72
C SER A 114 -12.12 -13.69 1.51
N HIS A 115 -11.38 -14.77 1.76
CA HIS A 115 -10.81 -15.64 0.73
C HIS A 115 -11.49 -17.02 0.73
N PRO A 116 -12.71 -17.16 0.16
CA PRO A 116 -13.48 -18.41 0.23
C PRO A 116 -12.75 -19.60 -0.36
N TRP A 117 -12.01 -19.39 -1.46
CA TRP A 117 -11.21 -20.43 -2.06
C TRP A 117 -10.10 -20.92 -1.12
N GLY A 118 -9.37 -20.00 -0.48
CA GLY A 118 -8.32 -20.36 0.48
C GLY A 118 -8.87 -21.10 1.70
N THR A 119 -10.02 -20.68 2.23
CA THR A 119 -10.73 -21.38 3.31
C THR A 119 -11.07 -22.79 2.89
N TRP A 120 -11.71 -22.94 1.72
CA TRP A 120 -12.08 -24.26 1.23
C TRP A 120 -10.88 -25.17 0.98
N VAL A 121 -9.81 -24.69 0.35
CA VAL A 121 -8.59 -25.49 0.10
C VAL A 121 -7.99 -26.00 1.40
N HIS A 122 -7.93 -25.15 2.44
CA HIS A 122 -7.44 -25.54 3.75
C HIS A 122 -8.28 -26.65 4.35
N ASP A 123 -9.59 -26.47 4.44
CA ASP A 123 -10.51 -27.40 5.07
C ASP A 123 -10.62 -28.72 4.29
N ALA A 124 -10.76 -28.64 2.97
CA ALA A 124 -10.82 -29.80 2.10
C ALA A 124 -9.51 -30.61 2.15
N GLY A 125 -8.35 -29.91 2.27
CA GLY A 125 -7.05 -30.57 2.42
C GLY A 125 -6.91 -31.41 3.68
N ILE A 126 -7.68 -31.09 4.72
CA ILE A 126 -7.71 -31.82 5.98
C ILE A 126 -8.81 -32.91 5.95
N LYS A 127 -10.04 -32.51 5.60
CA LYS A 127 -11.25 -33.35 5.75
C LYS A 127 -11.35 -34.44 4.69
N ILE A 128 -11.05 -34.14 3.42
CA ILE A 128 -11.18 -35.11 2.34
C ILE A 128 -10.22 -36.31 2.51
N PRO A 129 -8.93 -36.15 2.81
CA PRO A 129 -8.05 -37.29 3.07
C PRO A 129 -8.42 -38.10 4.30
N ALA A 130 -9.08 -37.47 5.28
CA ALA A 130 -9.56 -38.10 6.50
C ALA A 130 -10.94 -38.76 6.34
N ASP A 131 -11.55 -38.70 5.16
CA ASP A 131 -12.92 -39.17 4.86
C ASP A 131 -13.98 -38.55 5.79
N ILE A 132 -13.76 -37.28 6.17
CA ILE A 132 -14.69 -36.52 7.01
C ILE A 132 -15.48 -35.59 6.08
N ASP A 133 -16.79 -35.83 5.99
CA ASP A 133 -17.72 -35.04 5.17
C ASP A 133 -17.22 -34.83 3.72
N ALA A 134 -16.51 -35.82 3.14
CA ALA A 134 -15.80 -35.69 1.88
C ALA A 134 -16.73 -35.24 0.74
N ASP A 135 -17.93 -35.77 0.63
CA ASP A 135 -18.91 -35.40 -0.40
C ASP A 135 -19.43 -33.98 -0.19
N LEU A 136 -19.63 -33.55 1.06
CA LEU A 136 -20.03 -32.19 1.38
C LEU A 136 -18.90 -31.20 1.01
N MET A 137 -17.67 -31.53 1.39
CA MET A 137 -16.50 -30.68 1.02
C MET A 137 -16.35 -30.52 -0.50
N ARG A 138 -16.61 -31.57 -1.26
CA ARG A 138 -16.60 -31.52 -2.73
C ARG A 138 -17.66 -30.59 -3.27
N GLU A 139 -18.90 -30.67 -2.78
CA GLU A 139 -19.98 -29.76 -3.22
C GLU A 139 -19.72 -28.31 -2.80
N GLU A 140 -19.23 -28.07 -1.59
CA GLU A 140 -18.84 -26.72 -1.16
C GLU A 140 -17.76 -26.10 -2.08
N GLY A 141 -16.74 -26.87 -2.46
CA GLY A 141 -15.73 -26.43 -3.42
C GLY A 141 -16.31 -26.14 -4.79
N ALA A 142 -17.22 -26.99 -5.26
CA ALA A 142 -17.89 -26.77 -6.53
C ALA A 142 -18.74 -25.48 -6.52
N ILE A 143 -19.43 -25.19 -5.41
CA ILE A 143 -20.18 -23.93 -5.23
C ILE A 143 -19.24 -22.72 -5.25
N VAL A 144 -18.09 -22.77 -4.58
CA VAL A 144 -17.10 -21.68 -4.61
C VAL A 144 -16.60 -21.44 -6.03
N LEU A 145 -16.30 -22.50 -6.78
CA LEU A 145 -15.86 -22.41 -8.18
C LEU A 145 -16.95 -21.85 -9.10
N ASP A 146 -18.21 -22.24 -8.92
CA ASP A 146 -19.33 -21.71 -9.69
C ASP A 146 -19.55 -20.22 -9.42
N ARG A 147 -19.45 -19.80 -8.16
CA ARG A 147 -19.51 -18.37 -7.78
C ARG A 147 -18.37 -17.58 -8.45
N ALA A 148 -17.17 -18.10 -8.39
CA ALA A 148 -16.04 -17.50 -9.06
C ALA A 148 -16.21 -17.43 -10.59
N ALA A 149 -16.78 -18.44 -11.23
CA ALA A 149 -17.07 -18.45 -12.65
C ALA A 149 -18.17 -17.45 -13.05
N ALA A 150 -19.05 -17.07 -12.12
CA ALA A 150 -20.11 -16.09 -12.35
C ALA A 150 -19.64 -14.63 -12.30
N GLU A 151 -18.43 -14.36 -11.81
CA GLU A 151 -17.88 -13.00 -11.74
C GLU A 151 -17.82 -12.34 -13.11
N PRO A 152 -18.31 -11.09 -13.24
CA PRO A 152 -18.46 -10.42 -14.55
C PRO A 152 -17.13 -10.14 -15.27
N PHE A 153 -16.05 -9.97 -14.51
CA PHE A 153 -14.72 -9.65 -15.06
C PHE A 153 -13.98 -10.86 -15.64
N ARG A 154 -14.53 -12.08 -15.48
CA ARG A 154 -13.87 -13.28 -16.02
C ARG A 154 -14.11 -13.45 -17.51
N ASP A 155 -13.05 -13.80 -18.21
CA ASP A 155 -13.14 -14.23 -19.60
C ASP A 155 -13.72 -15.66 -19.73
N GLU A 156 -14.02 -16.08 -20.96
CA GLU A 156 -14.63 -17.38 -21.19
C GLU A 156 -13.68 -18.56 -20.89
N GLY A 157 -12.37 -18.36 -21.04
CA GLY A 157 -11.37 -19.38 -20.68
C GLY A 157 -11.36 -19.65 -19.18
N GLY A 158 -11.31 -18.58 -18.37
CA GLY A 158 -11.38 -18.67 -16.91
C GLY A 158 -12.69 -19.29 -16.43
N ARG A 159 -13.83 -18.87 -17.01
CA ARG A 159 -15.15 -19.45 -16.68
C ARG A 159 -15.21 -20.94 -16.98
N THR A 160 -14.69 -21.33 -18.14
CA THR A 160 -14.66 -22.75 -18.56
C THR A 160 -13.81 -23.57 -17.59
N SER A 161 -12.60 -23.11 -17.26
CA SER A 161 -11.70 -23.81 -16.33
C SER A 161 -12.34 -24.02 -14.96
N LEU A 162 -13.00 -22.98 -14.41
CA LEU A 162 -13.67 -23.05 -13.12
C LEU A 162 -14.87 -24.01 -13.14
N ARG A 163 -15.72 -23.95 -14.19
CA ARG A 163 -16.86 -24.87 -14.33
C ARG A 163 -16.44 -26.31 -14.51
N GLN A 164 -15.35 -26.56 -15.27
CA GLN A 164 -14.80 -27.91 -15.40
C GLN A 164 -14.29 -28.44 -14.07
N ALA A 165 -13.60 -27.63 -13.28
CA ALA A 165 -13.16 -28.00 -11.95
C ALA A 165 -14.33 -28.29 -11.01
N ALA A 166 -15.39 -27.48 -11.05
CA ALA A 166 -16.62 -27.74 -10.29
C ALA A 166 -17.28 -29.08 -10.70
N ALA A 167 -17.31 -29.40 -11.99
CA ALA A 167 -17.80 -30.67 -12.47
C ALA A 167 -16.96 -31.87 -11.99
N VAL A 168 -15.62 -31.74 -11.95
CA VAL A 168 -14.71 -32.75 -11.39
C VAL A 168 -14.99 -33.00 -9.91
N LEU A 169 -15.25 -31.97 -9.14
CA LEU A 169 -15.61 -32.14 -7.72
C LEU A 169 -16.95 -32.84 -7.55
N ARG A 170 -17.94 -32.61 -8.41
CA ARG A 170 -19.28 -33.26 -8.35
C ARG A 170 -19.31 -34.68 -8.91
N ASP A 171 -18.30 -35.08 -9.67
CA ASP A 171 -18.23 -36.45 -10.22
C ASP A 171 -17.75 -37.44 -9.15
N LEU A 172 -18.71 -37.94 -8.35
CA LEU A 172 -18.43 -38.91 -7.30
C LEU A 172 -18.08 -40.31 -7.84
N THR A 173 -18.25 -40.56 -9.13
CA THR A 173 -18.03 -41.87 -9.78
C THR A 173 -16.74 -41.96 -10.54
N GLY A 174 -16.22 -40.85 -11.09
CA GLY A 174 -15.05 -40.80 -11.98
C GLY A 174 -13.71 -40.69 -11.26
N HIS A 175 -13.70 -40.06 -10.08
CA HIS A 175 -12.47 -39.79 -9.35
C HIS A 175 -12.62 -40.04 -7.87
N GLN A 176 -11.57 -40.62 -7.24
CA GLN A 176 -11.48 -40.63 -5.78
C GLN A 176 -11.42 -39.19 -5.26
N ALA A 177 -12.00 -38.89 -4.11
CA ALA A 177 -12.13 -37.57 -3.56
C ALA A 177 -10.77 -36.83 -3.46
N THR A 178 -9.72 -37.52 -3.01
CA THR A 178 -8.34 -36.96 -2.93
C THR A 178 -7.75 -36.62 -4.30
N ALA A 179 -8.01 -37.47 -5.33
CA ALA A 179 -7.55 -37.21 -6.69
C ALA A 179 -8.28 -36.00 -7.30
N ALA A 180 -9.58 -35.89 -7.09
CA ALA A 180 -10.36 -34.72 -7.50
C ALA A 180 -9.85 -33.43 -6.83
N LEU A 181 -9.60 -33.47 -5.51
CA LEU A 181 -9.01 -32.34 -4.78
C LEU A 181 -7.68 -31.92 -5.41
N HIS A 182 -6.76 -32.86 -5.63
CA HIS A 182 -5.46 -32.56 -6.24
C HIS A 182 -5.60 -31.92 -7.64
N LEU A 183 -6.44 -32.48 -8.51
CA LEU A 183 -6.67 -31.94 -9.86
C LEU A 183 -7.17 -30.49 -9.81
N VAL A 184 -8.07 -30.18 -8.90
CA VAL A 184 -8.70 -28.87 -8.81
C VAL A 184 -7.78 -27.83 -8.15
N THR A 185 -6.99 -28.24 -7.16
CA THR A 185 -6.09 -27.33 -6.43
C THR A 185 -4.73 -27.08 -7.13
N THR A 186 -4.38 -27.89 -8.14
CA THR A 186 -3.13 -27.71 -8.92
C THR A 186 -3.38 -27.44 -10.40
N GLY A 187 -4.63 -27.47 -10.84
CA GLY A 187 -5.03 -27.32 -12.23
C GLY A 187 -5.28 -25.86 -12.67
N PRO A 188 -5.79 -25.69 -13.92
CA PRO A 188 -6.04 -24.37 -14.50
C PRO A 188 -7.01 -23.51 -13.66
N ALA A 189 -7.94 -24.09 -12.93
CA ALA A 189 -8.85 -23.36 -12.05
C ALA A 189 -8.13 -22.71 -10.86
N ALA A 190 -7.16 -23.42 -10.27
CA ALA A 190 -6.32 -22.84 -9.22
C ALA A 190 -5.49 -21.67 -9.73
N ALA A 191 -4.84 -21.81 -10.89
CA ALA A 191 -4.09 -20.74 -11.51
C ALA A 191 -4.96 -19.51 -11.85
N GLU A 192 -6.20 -19.75 -12.29
CA GLU A 192 -7.18 -18.68 -12.53
C GLU A 192 -7.57 -17.95 -11.24
N LEU A 193 -7.76 -18.68 -10.14
CA LEU A 193 -8.10 -18.09 -8.84
C LEU A 193 -6.90 -17.42 -8.14
N GLU A 194 -5.69 -17.82 -8.45
CA GLU A 194 -4.48 -17.13 -8.01
C GLU A 194 -4.31 -15.79 -8.73
N ALA A 195 -4.49 -15.79 -10.05
CA ALA A 195 -4.39 -14.58 -10.86
C ALA A 195 -5.55 -13.59 -10.61
N ARG A 196 -6.75 -14.11 -10.42
CA ARG A 196 -8.00 -13.34 -10.26
C ARG A 196 -8.87 -13.99 -9.16
N PRO A 197 -8.57 -13.75 -7.88
CA PRO A 197 -9.28 -14.39 -6.77
C PRO A 197 -10.77 -14.02 -6.69
N LEU A 198 -11.59 -14.92 -6.15
CA LEU A 198 -12.92 -14.58 -5.66
C LEU A 198 -12.77 -13.82 -4.36
N ARG A 199 -13.08 -12.53 -4.39
CA ARG A 199 -12.94 -11.61 -3.26
C ARG A 199 -14.31 -11.27 -2.69
N GLU A 200 -14.51 -11.57 -1.40
CA GLU A 200 -15.78 -11.29 -0.74
C GLU A 200 -15.60 -10.40 0.48
N LEU A 201 -16.65 -9.71 0.87
CA LEU A 201 -16.64 -8.82 2.04
C LEU A 201 -15.49 -7.81 2.00
N VAL A 202 -15.18 -7.29 0.82
CA VAL A 202 -14.07 -6.35 0.63
C VAL A 202 -14.26 -5.13 1.52
N THR A 203 -13.25 -4.82 2.33
CA THR A 203 -13.21 -3.66 3.21
C THR A 203 -12.00 -2.82 2.83
N PRO A 204 -12.17 -1.62 2.27
CA PRO A 204 -11.06 -0.71 2.00
C PRO A 204 -10.63 0.04 3.26
N SER A 205 -9.34 0.33 3.38
CA SER A 205 -8.83 1.36 4.29
C SER A 205 -9.12 2.77 3.74
N THR A 206 -8.71 3.80 4.50
CA THR A 206 -8.64 5.17 3.98
C THR A 206 -7.60 5.25 2.87
N ASP A 207 -7.86 6.09 1.85
CA ASP A 207 -6.84 6.45 0.87
C ASP A 207 -5.77 7.32 1.53
N LEU A 208 -4.52 6.94 1.37
CA LEU A 208 -3.36 7.64 1.90
C LEU A 208 -2.58 8.28 0.74
N PRO A 209 -2.18 9.55 0.88
CA PRO A 209 -1.42 10.23 -0.16
C PRO A 209 0.07 9.86 -0.13
N LEU A 210 0.67 9.73 -1.30
CA LEU A 210 2.10 9.53 -1.53
C LEU A 210 2.61 10.57 -2.54
N LEU A 211 3.54 11.40 -2.12
CA LEU A 211 4.22 12.32 -3.00
C LEU A 211 5.50 11.67 -3.54
N VAL A 212 5.51 11.41 -4.83
CA VAL A 212 6.68 10.90 -5.55
C VAL A 212 7.41 12.09 -6.16
N GLU A 213 8.64 12.33 -5.71
CA GLU A 213 9.48 13.42 -6.17
C GLU A 213 10.53 12.91 -7.16
N ARG A 214 11.28 13.83 -7.77
CA ARG A 214 12.43 13.50 -8.61
C ARG A 214 13.51 12.77 -7.81
N GLU A 215 14.28 11.91 -8.44
CA GLU A 215 15.37 11.14 -7.81
C GLU A 215 16.35 12.04 -7.01
N LEU A 216 16.61 13.24 -7.51
CA LEU A 216 17.52 14.20 -6.86
C LEU A 216 17.02 14.68 -5.48
N ALA A 217 15.72 14.51 -5.16
CA ALA A 217 15.19 14.83 -3.85
C ALA A 217 15.68 13.86 -2.75
N LEU A 218 16.09 12.64 -3.13
CA LEU A 218 16.62 11.65 -2.20
C LEU A 218 18.03 12.00 -1.71
N ALA A 219 18.86 12.60 -2.57
CA ALA A 219 20.28 12.82 -2.31
C ALA A 219 20.77 14.21 -2.80
N GLY A 220 19.91 15.22 -2.72
CA GLY A 220 20.27 16.58 -3.09
C GLY A 220 21.31 17.20 -2.13
N SER A 221 22.33 17.82 -2.68
CA SER A 221 23.33 18.58 -1.92
C SER A 221 23.05 20.07 -2.02
N TRP A 222 23.20 20.75 -0.89
CA TRP A 222 22.94 22.17 -0.76
C TRP A 222 24.24 22.93 -0.56
N TYR A 223 24.35 24.10 -1.18
CA TYR A 223 25.46 25.03 -0.97
C TYR A 223 24.91 26.36 -0.47
N GLU A 224 25.30 26.74 0.73
CA GLU A 224 24.88 28.02 1.32
C GLU A 224 25.82 29.13 0.92
N ILE A 225 25.26 30.24 0.47
CA ILE A 225 26.01 31.48 0.19
C ILE A 225 25.36 32.68 0.89
N PHE A 226 26.20 33.67 1.16
CA PHE A 226 25.73 34.98 1.62
C PHE A 226 25.88 35.98 0.48
N PRO A 227 24.78 36.40 -0.15
CA PRO A 227 24.85 37.33 -1.29
C PRO A 227 25.60 38.64 -0.99
N ARG A 228 25.57 39.06 0.28
CA ARG A 228 26.32 40.22 0.75
C ARG A 228 27.84 40.04 0.70
N SER A 229 28.32 38.82 0.80
CA SER A 229 29.76 38.49 0.74
C SER A 229 30.24 38.29 -0.70
N GLU A 230 29.34 37.81 -1.59
CA GLU A 230 29.69 37.56 -2.99
C GLU A 230 29.86 38.89 -3.78
N GLY A 231 31.10 39.16 -4.15
CA GLY A 231 31.48 40.42 -4.82
C GLY A 231 31.54 41.62 -3.89
N ALA A 232 31.65 41.44 -2.58
CA ALA A 232 31.99 42.49 -1.64
C ALA A 232 33.45 42.93 -1.84
N TYR A 233 33.70 44.22 -1.72
CA TYR A 233 35.06 44.80 -1.85
C TYR A 233 35.28 45.94 -0.88
N LEU A 234 36.55 46.20 -0.58
CA LEU A 234 36.96 47.37 0.18
C LEU A 234 37.13 48.53 -0.79
N ASP A 235 36.35 49.58 -0.58
CA ASP A 235 36.51 50.81 -1.32
C ASP A 235 37.77 51.56 -0.78
N GLU A 236 38.83 51.67 -1.60
CA GLU A 236 40.10 52.23 -1.21
C GLU A 236 40.03 53.77 -0.98
N GLU A 237 39.08 54.48 -1.62
CA GLU A 237 38.92 55.91 -1.45
C GLU A 237 38.20 56.21 -0.10
N THR A 238 37.25 55.46 0.28
CA THR A 238 36.46 55.70 1.50
C THR A 238 36.90 54.86 2.71
N GLY A 239 37.74 53.84 2.50
CA GLY A 239 38.14 52.86 3.51
C GLY A 239 36.99 52.02 4.05
N ARG A 240 35.87 51.92 3.35
CA ARG A 240 34.66 51.20 3.78
C ARG A 240 34.41 49.97 2.93
N TRP A 241 33.88 48.93 3.57
CA TRP A 241 33.38 47.75 2.88
C TRP A 241 32.10 48.06 2.12
N VAL A 242 32.07 47.73 0.84
CA VAL A 242 30.87 47.75 -0.01
C VAL A 242 30.34 46.32 -0.09
N SER A 243 29.10 46.11 0.36
CA SER A 243 28.45 44.80 0.35
C SER A 243 28.15 44.36 -1.08
N GLY A 244 28.27 43.05 -1.32
CA GLY A 244 27.71 42.40 -2.49
C GLY A 244 26.18 42.51 -2.57
N THR A 245 25.66 42.23 -3.72
CA THR A 245 24.23 42.28 -4.06
C THR A 245 23.82 40.97 -4.72
N LEU A 246 22.52 40.76 -4.93
CA LEU A 246 22.04 39.58 -5.72
C LEU A 246 22.63 39.63 -7.15
N ARG A 247 22.87 40.82 -7.71
CA ARG A 247 23.51 40.97 -9.04
C ARG A 247 24.95 40.46 -9.04
N THR A 248 25.72 40.76 -7.99
CA THR A 248 27.11 40.30 -7.88
C THR A 248 27.20 38.81 -7.50
N ALA A 249 26.19 38.26 -6.86
CA ALA A 249 26.10 36.84 -6.54
C ALA A 249 25.61 35.97 -7.74
N ALA A 250 24.87 36.57 -8.69
CA ALA A 250 24.26 35.85 -9.82
C ALA A 250 25.24 35.01 -10.68
N PRO A 251 26.52 35.38 -10.87
CA PRO A 251 27.50 34.54 -11.58
C PRO A 251 27.97 33.30 -10.80
N ARG A 252 27.69 33.20 -9.50
CA ARG A 252 28.21 32.12 -8.63
C ARG A 252 27.52 30.77 -8.82
N PRO A 253 26.18 30.68 -8.98
CA PRO A 253 25.45 29.42 -9.10
C PRO A 253 25.97 28.47 -10.18
N PRO A 254 26.34 28.89 -11.40
CA PRO A 254 26.91 27.98 -12.39
C PRO A 254 28.18 27.26 -11.94
N ALA A 255 29.06 27.97 -11.23
CA ALA A 255 30.29 27.39 -10.69
C ALA A 255 30.02 26.40 -9.53
N ILE A 256 28.96 26.65 -8.76
CA ILE A 256 28.52 25.76 -7.67
C ILE A 256 27.89 24.51 -8.28
N ALA A 257 27.00 24.63 -9.27
CA ALA A 257 26.40 23.55 -10.00
C ALA A 257 27.47 22.67 -10.68
N GLY A 258 28.51 23.25 -11.26
CA GLY A 258 29.66 22.53 -11.84
C GLY A 258 30.43 21.67 -10.81
N ARG A 259 30.20 21.86 -9.50
CA ARG A 259 30.78 21.05 -8.42
C ARG A 259 29.81 19.94 -7.92
N GLY A 260 28.67 19.79 -8.58
CA GLY A 260 27.67 18.75 -8.24
C GLY A 260 26.66 19.13 -7.15
N PHE A 261 26.60 20.43 -6.75
CA PHE A 261 25.55 20.87 -5.83
C PHE A 261 24.23 21.07 -6.57
N ALA A 262 23.14 20.56 -5.95
CA ALA A 262 21.81 20.57 -6.52
C ALA A 262 21.03 21.86 -6.23
N LEU A 263 21.35 22.53 -5.12
CA LEU A 263 20.68 23.74 -4.62
C LEU A 263 21.69 24.75 -4.09
N VAL A 264 21.30 26.04 -4.19
CA VAL A 264 22.05 27.15 -3.62
C VAL A 264 21.12 27.99 -2.77
#